data_e324b4e778ca1b7b45cd6bd94f315186
#
_entry.id   e324b4e778ca1b7b45cd6bd94f315186
#
_cell.length_a   1.000
_cell.length_b   1.000
_cell.length_c   1.000
_cell.angle_alpha   90.00
_cell.angle_beta   90.00
_cell.angle_gamma   90.00
#
_symmetry.space_group_name_H-M   'P 1'
#
loop_
_entity.id
_entity.type
_entity.pdbx_description
1 polymer ?
#
loop_
_entity_poly.entity_id
_entity_poly.type
_entity_poly.pdbx_seq_one_letter_code
_entity_poly.pdbx_strand_id
1 'polypeptide(L)'
;MNKLVKKLMLVAAMLMLAAGPSFAADAIRIGLMCPLTGKWASEGQDMQQIVSLLVSEVNKAGGINGKQIELIVEDDAGDPRTASLAAQKLASAGVMAVIGTYGSAVTEASQNIIDEAEIMQIATGSTSVRLTEKGLPLFFRTCPRDDEQGRVASKVIAAKGFKKVAILHDNSSYAKGLAEEAQKGLKDAGVPVVFYDALTPSERDYTAILTK
;
A
#
# COMPACT_ATOMS: atom_id res chain seq x y z
N MET A 1 51.84 36.26 26.27
CA MET A 1 50.98 35.46 25.37
C MET A 1 51.06 36.11 23.97
N ASN A 2 51.55 35.36 23.01
CA ASN A 2 51.93 35.85 21.68
C ASN A 2 50.68 36.32 20.90
N LYS A 3 50.73 37.46 20.17
CA LYS A 3 49.60 37.98 19.39
C LYS A 3 49.00 36.93 18.41
N LEU A 4 49.83 36.01 17.97
CA LEU A 4 49.42 34.88 17.09
C LEU A 4 48.53 33.89 17.83
N VAL A 5 48.84 33.55 19.09
CA VAL A 5 48.07 32.61 19.92
C VAL A 5 46.67 33.18 20.24
N LYS A 6 46.60 34.53 20.50
CA LYS A 6 45.30 35.19 20.70
C LYS A 6 44.41 35.19 19.45
N LYS A 7 45.01 35.39 18.25
CA LYS A 7 44.27 35.29 16.98
C LYS A 7 43.80 33.86 16.71
N LEU A 8 44.60 32.82 16.96
CA LEU A 8 44.21 31.44 16.80
C LEU A 8 43.07 31.05 17.77
N MET A 9 43.14 31.50 19.03
CA MET A 9 42.05 31.24 20.00
C MET A 9 40.74 31.95 19.61
N LEU A 10 40.80 33.17 19.04
CA LEU A 10 39.62 33.88 18.57
C LEU A 10 38.96 33.18 17.36
N VAL A 11 39.75 32.68 16.42
CA VAL A 11 39.26 31.92 15.26
C VAL A 11 38.69 30.58 15.71
N ALA A 12 39.31 29.87 16.65
CA ALA A 12 38.79 28.62 17.20
C ALA A 12 37.47 28.85 17.98
N ALA A 13 37.36 29.95 18.73
CA ALA A 13 36.14 30.33 19.43
C ALA A 13 35.02 30.73 18.45
N MET A 14 35.32 31.42 17.34
CA MET A 14 34.32 31.68 16.27
C MET A 14 33.88 30.43 15.55
N LEU A 15 34.76 29.48 15.30
CA LEU A 15 34.40 28.18 14.70
C LEU A 15 33.54 27.32 15.64
N MET A 16 33.73 27.39 16.96
CA MET A 16 32.89 26.70 17.94
C MET A 16 31.51 27.35 18.12
N LEU A 17 31.37 28.66 17.91
CA LEU A 17 30.07 29.35 17.93
C LEU A 17 29.23 29.08 16.66
N ALA A 18 29.86 28.71 15.53
CA ALA A 18 29.17 28.33 14.30
C ALA A 18 28.59 26.92 14.36
N ALA A 19 29.02 26.08 15.30
CA ALA A 19 28.37 24.81 15.64
C ALA A 19 27.23 25.10 16.65
N GLY A 20 26.23 25.88 16.24
CA GLY A 20 24.97 25.97 16.97
C GLY A 20 24.39 24.55 17.15
N PRO A 21 23.57 24.32 18.20
CA PRO A 21 22.89 23.03 18.32
C PRO A 21 22.12 22.80 17.00
N SER A 22 22.58 21.83 16.23
CA SER A 22 21.76 21.27 15.16
C SER A 22 20.58 20.65 15.90
N PHE A 23 19.49 21.42 16.09
CA PHE A 23 18.19 20.81 16.28
C PHE A 23 17.98 20.00 15.02
N ALA A 24 18.20 18.71 15.11
CA ALA A 24 17.72 17.80 14.08
C ALA A 24 16.22 18.12 13.97
N ALA A 25 15.85 18.85 12.92
CA ALA A 25 14.45 19.13 12.66
C ALA A 25 13.75 17.77 12.69
N ASP A 26 12.73 17.62 13.54
CA ASP A 26 12.00 16.34 13.68
C ASP A 26 11.66 15.83 12.28
N ALA A 27 12.21 14.68 11.92
CA ALA A 27 11.99 14.11 10.60
C ALA A 27 10.50 13.79 10.41
N ILE A 28 10.03 13.95 9.20
CA ILE A 28 8.68 13.49 8.82
C ILE A 28 8.75 11.98 8.61
N ARG A 29 8.17 11.22 9.53
CA ARG A 29 8.14 9.76 9.42
C ARG A 29 7.01 9.31 8.52
N ILE A 30 7.35 8.60 7.44
CA ILE A 30 6.42 7.98 6.50
C ILE A 30 6.62 6.45 6.57
N GLY A 31 5.54 5.72 6.76
CA GLY A 31 5.54 4.26 6.68
C GLY A 31 5.39 3.79 5.23
N LEU A 32 6.10 2.75 4.86
CA LEU A 32 5.81 1.95 3.68
C LEU A 32 5.50 0.52 4.15
N MET A 33 4.29 0.05 3.86
CA MET A 33 3.87 -1.31 4.15
C MET A 33 3.58 -2.03 2.84
N CYS A 34 4.41 -3.02 2.50
CA CYS A 34 4.36 -3.72 1.23
C CYS A 34 4.90 -5.15 1.35
N PRO A 35 4.52 -6.08 0.46
CA PRO A 35 4.93 -7.48 0.53
C PRO A 35 6.36 -7.65 0.00
N LEU A 36 7.38 -7.47 0.85
CA LEU A 36 8.79 -7.69 0.49
C LEU A 36 9.14 -9.18 0.38
N THR A 37 8.35 -10.03 1.01
CA THR A 37 8.43 -11.48 0.94
C THR A 37 7.09 -12.09 0.51
N GLY A 38 7.07 -13.42 0.27
CA GLY A 38 5.83 -14.11 -0.13
C GLY A 38 5.52 -14.01 -1.62
N LYS A 39 4.26 -14.29 -1.98
CA LYS A 39 3.84 -14.45 -3.38
C LYS A 39 3.86 -13.17 -4.22
N TRP A 40 3.89 -12.01 -3.58
CA TRP A 40 3.91 -10.69 -4.22
C TRP A 40 5.21 -9.92 -3.94
N ALA A 41 6.31 -10.66 -3.68
CA ALA A 41 7.57 -10.04 -3.31
C ALA A 41 8.14 -9.12 -4.41
N SER A 42 7.93 -9.44 -5.69
CA SER A 42 8.39 -8.59 -6.79
C SER A 42 7.67 -7.24 -6.79
N GLU A 43 6.35 -7.23 -6.61
CA GLU A 43 5.56 -6.01 -6.55
C GLU A 43 5.93 -5.15 -5.32
N GLY A 44 6.14 -5.79 -4.18
CA GLY A 44 6.57 -5.10 -2.97
C GLY A 44 7.96 -4.49 -3.08
N GLN A 45 8.91 -5.20 -3.70
CA GLN A 45 10.26 -4.68 -3.96
C GLN A 45 10.24 -3.49 -4.92
N ASP A 46 9.42 -3.53 -5.97
CA ASP A 46 9.23 -2.40 -6.88
C ASP A 46 8.62 -1.19 -6.16
N MET A 47 7.61 -1.41 -5.31
CA MET A 47 7.04 -0.35 -4.46
C MET A 47 8.12 0.26 -3.57
N GLN A 48 8.95 -0.54 -2.91
CA GLN A 48 10.02 -0.05 -2.04
C GLN A 48 11.05 0.77 -2.82
N GLN A 49 11.47 0.30 -4.00
CA GLN A 49 12.42 1.01 -4.84
C GLN A 49 11.90 2.38 -5.27
N ILE A 50 10.66 2.45 -5.76
CA ILE A 50 10.03 3.69 -6.23
C ILE A 50 9.88 4.67 -5.07
N VAL A 51 9.33 4.25 -3.94
CA VAL A 51 9.12 5.13 -2.79
C VAL A 51 10.46 5.61 -2.21
N SER A 52 11.47 4.74 -2.12
CA SER A 52 12.80 5.10 -1.64
C SER A 52 13.47 6.13 -2.57
N LEU A 53 13.31 5.97 -3.89
CA LEU A 53 13.82 6.93 -4.88
C LEU A 53 13.16 8.30 -4.67
N LEU A 54 11.84 8.36 -4.60
CA LEU A 54 11.09 9.59 -4.41
C LEU A 54 11.45 10.29 -3.09
N VAL A 55 11.57 9.54 -1.99
CA VAL A 55 12.02 10.07 -0.69
C VAL A 55 13.43 10.65 -0.81
N SER A 56 14.33 9.95 -1.50
CA SER A 56 15.70 10.46 -1.74
C SER A 56 15.69 11.77 -2.53
N GLU A 57 14.86 11.89 -3.58
CA GLU A 57 14.75 13.11 -4.37
C GLU A 57 14.19 14.29 -3.56
N VAL A 58 13.11 14.05 -2.81
CA VAL A 58 12.53 15.08 -1.92
C VAL A 58 13.55 15.54 -0.89
N ASN A 59 14.27 14.60 -0.27
CA ASN A 59 15.28 14.90 0.73
C ASN A 59 16.48 15.69 0.14
N LYS A 60 16.93 15.35 -1.06
CA LYS A 60 17.96 16.11 -1.79
C LYS A 60 17.52 17.54 -2.12
N ALA A 61 16.23 17.73 -2.37
CA ALA A 61 15.64 19.05 -2.62
C ALA A 61 15.44 19.89 -1.35
N GLY A 62 15.83 19.38 -0.17
CA GLY A 62 15.72 20.08 1.12
C GLY A 62 14.58 19.58 2.00
N GLY A 63 13.90 18.50 1.61
CA GLY A 63 12.79 17.92 2.36
C GLY A 63 11.48 18.69 2.23
N ILE A 64 10.55 18.42 3.12
CA ILE A 64 9.26 19.11 3.18
C ILE A 64 9.31 20.19 4.26
N ASN A 65 9.19 21.45 3.88
CA ASN A 65 9.34 22.60 4.80
C ASN A 65 10.65 22.55 5.61
N GLY A 66 11.75 22.12 4.99
CA GLY A 66 13.05 21.99 5.62
C GLY A 66 13.25 20.76 6.49
N LYS A 67 12.24 19.89 6.60
CA LYS A 67 12.32 18.63 7.35
C LYS A 67 12.59 17.47 6.38
N GLN A 68 13.53 16.60 6.74
CA GLN A 68 13.81 15.38 5.97
C GLN A 68 12.72 14.34 6.20
N ILE A 69 12.47 13.51 5.19
CA ILE A 69 11.59 12.35 5.31
C ILE A 69 12.43 11.16 5.81
N GLU A 70 11.96 10.53 6.88
CA GLU A 70 12.42 9.22 7.36
C GLU A 70 11.42 8.16 6.87
N LEU A 71 11.87 7.27 5.98
CA LEU A 71 11.04 6.18 5.47
C LEU A 71 11.21 4.95 6.36
N ILE A 72 10.12 4.49 6.97
CA ILE A 72 10.07 3.27 7.78
C ILE A 72 9.35 2.19 6.98
N VAL A 73 10.06 1.10 6.67
CA VAL A 73 9.56 0.03 5.81
C VAL A 73 9.22 -1.20 6.64
N GLU A 74 8.02 -1.72 6.47
CA GLU A 74 7.55 -2.97 7.09
C GLU A 74 7.05 -3.94 6.04
N ASP A 75 7.52 -5.19 6.13
CA ASP A 75 7.08 -6.29 5.27
C ASP A 75 5.74 -6.83 5.77
N ASP A 76 4.70 -6.80 4.95
CA ASP A 76 3.41 -7.42 5.21
C ASP A 76 3.31 -8.86 4.67
N ALA A 77 4.32 -9.33 3.94
CA ALA A 77 4.42 -10.64 3.30
C ALA A 77 3.21 -11.03 2.40
N GLY A 78 2.32 -10.11 2.11
CA GLY A 78 1.04 -10.40 1.47
C GLY A 78 0.10 -11.25 2.35
N ASP A 79 0.30 -11.25 3.67
CA ASP A 79 -0.41 -12.05 4.66
C ASP A 79 -1.15 -11.16 5.66
N PRO A 80 -2.47 -11.38 5.92
CA PRO A 80 -3.25 -10.52 6.81
C PRO A 80 -2.74 -10.45 8.25
N ARG A 81 -2.19 -11.54 8.80
CA ARG A 81 -1.66 -11.56 10.17
C ARG A 81 -0.37 -10.73 10.25
N THR A 82 0.53 -10.93 9.28
CA THR A 82 1.78 -10.17 9.19
C THR A 82 1.49 -8.67 8.99
N ALA A 83 0.50 -8.33 8.18
CA ALA A 83 0.06 -6.96 7.98
C ALA A 83 -0.44 -6.29 9.26
N SER A 84 -1.20 -6.99 10.09
CA SER A 84 -1.62 -6.45 11.40
C SER A 84 -0.44 -6.14 12.30
N LEU A 85 0.59 -6.99 12.32
CA LEU A 85 1.81 -6.74 13.08
C LEU A 85 2.64 -5.58 12.50
N ALA A 86 2.75 -5.50 11.18
CA ALA A 86 3.43 -4.41 10.49
C ALA A 86 2.73 -3.06 10.77
N ALA A 87 1.40 -3.03 10.74
CA ALA A 87 0.62 -1.84 11.08
C ALA A 87 0.86 -1.37 12.52
N GLN A 88 0.89 -2.30 13.50
CA GLN A 88 1.20 -1.98 14.90
C GLN A 88 2.60 -1.40 15.08
N LYS A 89 3.59 -1.94 14.36
CA LYS A 89 4.96 -1.42 14.39
C LYS A 89 5.04 0.00 13.82
N LEU A 90 4.40 0.25 12.66
CA LEU A 90 4.36 1.58 12.06
C LEU A 90 3.65 2.59 12.97
N ALA A 91 2.53 2.20 13.59
CA ALA A 91 1.84 3.04 14.56
C ALA A 91 2.74 3.37 15.77
N SER A 92 3.44 2.35 16.31
CA SER A 92 4.38 2.54 17.43
C SER A 92 5.60 3.38 17.05
N ALA A 93 6.02 3.36 15.78
CA ALA A 93 7.11 4.18 15.27
C ALA A 93 6.70 5.66 15.09
N GLY A 94 5.42 5.99 15.24
CA GLY A 94 4.91 7.36 15.14
C GLY A 94 4.98 7.91 13.72
N VAL A 95 4.71 7.08 12.70
CA VAL A 95 4.57 7.58 11.32
C VAL A 95 3.30 8.40 11.20
N MET A 96 3.32 9.44 10.37
CA MET A 96 2.14 10.28 10.15
C MET A 96 1.27 9.82 8.96
N ALA A 97 1.85 9.03 8.07
CA ALA A 97 1.16 8.43 6.94
C ALA A 97 1.78 7.08 6.59
N VAL A 98 0.97 6.18 6.02
CA VAL A 98 1.39 4.89 5.49
C VAL A 98 1.05 4.81 4.01
N ILE A 99 2.06 4.53 3.18
CA ILE A 99 1.93 4.15 1.78
C ILE A 99 1.79 2.62 1.73
N GLY A 100 0.77 2.13 1.06
CA GLY A 100 0.45 0.69 1.02
C GLY A 100 -0.88 0.41 1.73
N THR A 101 -1.40 -0.75 1.64
CA THR A 101 -0.80 -2.02 1.21
C THR A 101 -1.15 -2.37 -0.27
N TYR A 102 -0.66 -3.54 -0.75
CA TYR A 102 -0.94 -4.01 -2.11
C TYR A 102 -2.23 -4.86 -2.17
N GLY A 103 -2.42 -5.82 -1.29
CA GLY A 103 -3.53 -6.76 -1.33
C GLY A 103 -4.75 -6.35 -0.49
N SER A 104 -5.98 -6.57 -0.99
CA SER A 104 -7.20 -6.16 -0.28
C SER A 104 -7.36 -6.80 1.10
N ALA A 105 -7.08 -8.11 1.25
CA ALA A 105 -7.15 -8.79 2.55
C ALA A 105 -6.11 -8.26 3.55
N VAL A 106 -4.96 -7.85 3.06
CA VAL A 106 -3.86 -7.25 3.84
C VAL A 106 -4.28 -5.87 4.36
N THR A 107 -4.86 -5.04 3.48
CA THR A 107 -5.42 -3.73 3.87
C THR A 107 -6.55 -3.89 4.87
N GLU A 108 -7.46 -4.83 4.63
CA GLU A 108 -8.61 -5.07 5.51
C GLU A 108 -8.18 -5.42 6.93
N ALA A 109 -7.08 -6.16 7.10
CA ALA A 109 -6.52 -6.54 8.40
C ALA A 109 -5.76 -5.40 9.09
N SER A 110 -5.23 -4.45 8.35
CA SER A 110 -4.37 -3.37 8.89
C SER A 110 -5.07 -2.02 9.05
N GLN A 111 -6.08 -1.72 8.21
CA GLN A 111 -6.64 -0.35 8.12
C GLN A 111 -7.28 0.17 9.41
N ASN A 112 -7.91 -0.69 10.22
CA ASN A 112 -8.47 -0.24 11.50
C ASN A 112 -7.36 0.12 12.50
N ILE A 113 -6.25 -0.63 12.51
CA ILE A 113 -5.10 -0.36 13.40
C ILE A 113 -4.47 0.99 13.05
N ILE A 114 -4.35 1.28 11.75
CA ILE A 114 -3.81 2.54 11.25
C ILE A 114 -4.77 3.70 11.54
N ASP A 115 -6.08 3.50 11.35
CA ASP A 115 -7.10 4.51 11.62
C ASP A 115 -7.22 4.84 13.12
N GLU A 116 -7.22 3.83 14.00
CA GLU A 116 -7.22 4.00 15.46
C GLU A 116 -5.98 4.75 15.97
N ALA A 117 -4.88 4.69 15.24
CA ALA A 117 -3.67 5.46 15.52
C ALA A 117 -3.68 6.87 14.88
N GLU A 118 -4.79 7.29 14.27
CA GLU A 118 -4.96 8.58 13.56
C GLU A 118 -3.93 8.80 12.45
N ILE A 119 -3.53 7.72 11.78
CA ILE A 119 -2.53 7.73 10.70
C ILE A 119 -3.26 7.67 9.35
N MET A 120 -2.85 8.55 8.40
CA MET A 120 -3.35 8.48 7.02
C MET A 120 -2.81 7.23 6.33
N GLN A 121 -3.69 6.45 5.69
CA GLN A 121 -3.29 5.31 4.85
C GLN A 121 -3.67 5.54 3.39
N ILE A 122 -2.71 5.32 2.48
CA ILE A 122 -2.92 5.40 1.03
C ILE A 122 -2.61 4.04 0.42
N ALA A 123 -3.63 3.21 0.21
CA ALA A 123 -3.49 1.90 -0.42
C ALA A 123 -3.12 2.04 -1.90
N THR A 124 -2.21 1.20 -2.38
CA THR A 124 -1.65 1.29 -3.73
C THR A 124 -2.24 0.28 -4.71
N GLY A 125 -2.63 -0.92 -4.25
CA GLY A 125 -3.17 -1.98 -5.10
C GLY A 125 -4.45 -2.63 -4.58
N SER A 126 -4.97 -2.20 -3.45
CA SER A 126 -6.12 -2.82 -2.76
C SER A 126 -7.44 -2.28 -3.31
N THR A 127 -8.10 -3.05 -4.15
CA THR A 127 -9.24 -2.62 -4.98
C THR A 127 -10.61 -2.94 -4.38
N SER A 128 -10.71 -3.80 -3.35
CA SER A 128 -11.98 -4.20 -2.77
C SER A 128 -12.85 -3.00 -2.39
N VAL A 129 -14.10 -3.02 -2.83
CA VAL A 129 -15.11 -1.97 -2.59
C VAL A 129 -15.28 -1.70 -1.10
N ARG A 130 -15.31 -2.75 -0.28
CA ARG A 130 -15.55 -2.71 1.16
C ARG A 130 -14.54 -1.84 1.93
N LEU A 131 -13.31 -1.68 1.42
CA LEU A 131 -12.27 -0.92 2.11
C LEU A 131 -12.64 0.55 2.33
N THR A 132 -13.32 1.17 1.35
CA THR A 132 -13.80 2.56 1.47
C THR A 132 -15.24 2.66 1.99
N GLU A 133 -16.01 1.57 1.95
CA GLU A 133 -17.36 1.55 2.52
C GLU A 133 -17.39 1.51 4.05
N LYS A 134 -16.26 1.19 4.69
CA LYS A 134 -16.12 1.34 6.16
C LYS A 134 -16.20 2.80 6.62
N GLY A 135 -15.98 3.77 5.73
CA GLY A 135 -16.07 5.19 6.05
C GLY A 135 -14.94 5.71 6.94
N LEU A 136 -13.77 5.05 6.93
CA LEU A 136 -12.59 5.50 7.67
C LEU A 136 -12.08 6.82 7.09
N PRO A 137 -12.00 7.91 7.86
CA PRO A 137 -11.77 9.25 7.32
C PRO A 137 -10.36 9.47 6.77
N LEU A 138 -9.38 8.69 7.24
CA LEU A 138 -7.98 8.80 6.83
C LEU A 138 -7.54 7.71 5.87
N PHE A 139 -8.47 6.91 5.33
CA PHE A 139 -8.18 5.88 4.36
C PHE A 139 -8.43 6.35 2.92
N PHE A 140 -7.39 6.26 2.09
CA PHE A 140 -7.41 6.61 0.67
C PHE A 140 -6.84 5.47 -0.18
N ARG A 141 -7.05 5.52 -1.50
CA ARG A 141 -6.41 4.61 -2.46
C ARG A 141 -6.10 5.32 -3.77
N THR A 142 -5.06 4.85 -4.46
CA THR A 142 -4.68 5.34 -5.80
C THR A 142 -5.16 4.45 -6.93
N CYS A 143 -5.62 3.22 -6.63
CA CYS A 143 -6.14 2.28 -7.61
C CYS A 143 -7.67 2.37 -7.75
N PRO A 144 -8.25 1.98 -8.91
CA PRO A 144 -9.69 1.88 -9.09
C PRO A 144 -10.28 0.78 -8.21
N ARG A 145 -11.58 0.90 -7.91
CA ARG A 145 -12.33 -0.09 -7.13
C ARG A 145 -12.78 -1.26 -7.98
N ASP A 146 -13.11 -2.39 -7.34
CA ASP A 146 -13.60 -3.60 -8.02
C ASP A 146 -14.91 -3.39 -8.75
N ASP A 147 -15.80 -2.50 -8.29
CA ASP A 147 -17.01 -2.14 -9.00
C ASP A 147 -16.73 -1.52 -10.38
N GLU A 148 -15.71 -0.67 -10.47
CA GLU A 148 -15.29 -0.12 -11.77
C GLU A 148 -14.58 -1.16 -12.64
N GLN A 149 -13.74 -2.01 -12.04
CA GLN A 149 -13.09 -3.11 -12.76
C GLN A 149 -14.14 -4.10 -13.30
N GLY A 150 -15.11 -4.51 -12.47
CA GLY A 150 -16.21 -5.40 -12.84
C GLY A 150 -17.08 -4.80 -13.95
N ARG A 151 -17.37 -3.50 -13.88
CA ARG A 151 -18.09 -2.77 -14.93
C ARG A 151 -17.34 -2.79 -16.27
N VAL A 152 -16.03 -2.55 -16.26
CA VAL A 152 -15.21 -2.60 -17.48
C VAL A 152 -15.14 -4.02 -18.03
N ALA A 153 -14.86 -5.01 -17.18
CA ALA A 153 -14.79 -6.42 -17.56
C ALA A 153 -16.09 -6.88 -18.21
N SER A 154 -17.23 -6.56 -17.59
CA SER A 154 -18.55 -6.93 -18.10
C SER A 154 -18.85 -6.30 -19.47
N LYS A 155 -18.49 -5.03 -19.67
CA LYS A 155 -18.64 -4.36 -20.98
C LYS A 155 -17.79 -5.03 -22.05
N VAL A 156 -16.55 -5.37 -21.76
CA VAL A 156 -15.65 -6.04 -22.72
C VAL A 156 -16.19 -7.43 -23.07
N ILE A 157 -16.63 -8.20 -22.08
CA ILE A 157 -17.19 -9.55 -22.30
C ILE A 157 -18.46 -9.48 -23.14
N ALA A 158 -19.38 -8.56 -22.83
CA ALA A 158 -20.60 -8.36 -23.59
C ALA A 158 -20.32 -7.95 -25.04
N ALA A 159 -19.38 -7.02 -25.25
CA ALA A 159 -18.97 -6.58 -26.62
C ALA A 159 -18.33 -7.71 -27.45
N LYS A 160 -17.72 -8.72 -26.82
CA LYS A 160 -17.21 -9.91 -27.49
C LYS A 160 -18.33 -10.88 -27.93
N GLY A 161 -19.56 -10.67 -27.50
CA GLY A 161 -20.72 -11.46 -27.91
C GLY A 161 -20.78 -12.86 -27.32
N PHE A 162 -20.07 -13.12 -26.21
CA PHE A 162 -20.17 -14.40 -25.51
C PHE A 162 -21.60 -14.66 -25.02
N LYS A 163 -22.07 -15.88 -25.20
CA LYS A 163 -23.44 -16.30 -24.83
C LYS A 163 -23.54 -16.97 -23.48
N LYS A 164 -22.41 -17.42 -22.95
CA LYS A 164 -22.28 -18.07 -21.64
C LYS A 164 -20.94 -17.73 -21.05
N VAL A 165 -20.91 -17.39 -19.79
CA VAL A 165 -19.69 -17.03 -19.05
C VAL A 165 -19.60 -17.88 -17.80
N ALA A 166 -18.42 -18.41 -17.50
CA ALA A 166 -18.07 -19.01 -16.22
C ALA A 166 -17.17 -18.03 -15.45
N ILE A 167 -17.42 -17.88 -14.16
CA ILE A 167 -16.59 -17.06 -13.27
C ILE A 167 -15.97 -17.97 -12.22
N LEU A 168 -14.65 -17.88 -12.09
CA LEU A 168 -13.88 -18.59 -11.07
C LEU A 168 -13.03 -17.59 -10.29
N HIS A 169 -12.92 -17.78 -8.99
CA HIS A 169 -12.11 -16.94 -8.12
C HIS A 169 -11.39 -17.77 -7.04
N ASP A 170 -10.34 -17.25 -6.43
CA ASP A 170 -9.54 -17.92 -5.40
C ASP A 170 -10.05 -17.72 -3.96
N ASN A 171 -11.28 -17.22 -3.82
CA ASN A 171 -11.94 -16.90 -2.55
C ASN A 171 -11.19 -15.87 -1.67
N SER A 172 -10.16 -15.19 -2.19
CA SER A 172 -9.56 -14.04 -1.53
C SER A 172 -10.53 -12.85 -1.48
N SER A 173 -10.30 -11.92 -0.57
CA SER A 173 -11.09 -10.68 -0.46
C SER A 173 -11.13 -9.89 -1.77
N TYR A 174 -10.02 -9.86 -2.51
CA TYR A 174 -9.93 -9.25 -3.83
C TYR A 174 -10.72 -10.04 -4.89
N ALA A 175 -10.31 -11.29 -5.15
CA ALA A 175 -10.84 -12.03 -6.29
C ALA A 175 -12.35 -12.32 -6.17
N LYS A 176 -12.83 -12.60 -4.96
CA LYS A 176 -14.27 -12.77 -4.71
C LYS A 176 -15.04 -11.48 -4.95
N GLY A 177 -14.55 -10.35 -4.41
CA GLY A 177 -15.19 -9.05 -4.62
C GLY A 177 -15.27 -8.65 -6.09
N LEU A 178 -14.18 -8.79 -6.83
CA LEU A 178 -14.16 -8.52 -8.28
C LEU A 178 -15.09 -9.46 -9.05
N ALA A 179 -15.12 -10.76 -8.70
CA ALA A 179 -16.01 -11.73 -9.32
C ALA A 179 -17.49 -11.40 -9.10
N GLU A 180 -17.87 -10.96 -7.90
CA GLU A 180 -19.22 -10.49 -7.56
C GLU A 180 -19.62 -9.28 -8.40
N GLU A 181 -18.76 -8.27 -8.52
CA GLU A 181 -19.01 -7.09 -9.33
C GLU A 181 -19.07 -7.40 -10.84
N ALA A 182 -18.20 -8.29 -11.33
CA ALA A 182 -18.27 -8.77 -12.71
C ALA A 182 -19.57 -9.54 -12.99
N GLN A 183 -20.01 -10.40 -12.07
CA GLN A 183 -21.27 -11.13 -12.20
C GLN A 183 -22.47 -10.19 -12.27
N LYS A 184 -22.51 -9.18 -11.43
CA LYS A 184 -23.54 -8.15 -11.43
C LYS A 184 -23.58 -7.40 -12.76
N GLY A 185 -22.42 -6.92 -13.24
CA GLY A 185 -22.34 -6.20 -14.51
C GLY A 185 -22.72 -7.08 -15.73
N LEU A 186 -22.38 -8.36 -15.72
CA LEU A 186 -22.80 -9.29 -16.77
C LEU A 186 -24.31 -9.54 -16.76
N LYS A 187 -24.91 -9.65 -15.58
CA LYS A 187 -26.37 -9.75 -15.44
C LYS A 187 -27.07 -8.52 -15.99
N ASP A 188 -26.56 -7.32 -15.66
CA ASP A 188 -27.11 -6.06 -16.15
C ASP A 188 -26.97 -5.92 -17.69
N ALA A 189 -25.90 -6.52 -18.26
CA ALA A 189 -25.67 -6.58 -19.71
C ALA A 189 -26.43 -7.72 -20.41
N GLY A 190 -27.23 -8.51 -19.70
CA GLY A 190 -27.99 -9.64 -20.27
C GLY A 190 -27.13 -10.83 -20.69
N VAL A 191 -25.90 -10.96 -20.16
CA VAL A 191 -24.98 -12.07 -20.43
C VAL A 191 -25.09 -13.11 -19.32
N PRO A 192 -25.55 -14.34 -19.61
CA PRO A 192 -25.74 -15.37 -18.59
C PRO A 192 -24.40 -15.83 -17.99
N VAL A 193 -24.29 -15.78 -16.66
CA VAL A 193 -23.24 -16.49 -15.91
C VAL A 193 -23.79 -17.88 -15.58
N VAL A 194 -23.25 -18.88 -16.27
CA VAL A 194 -23.72 -20.27 -16.18
C VAL A 194 -23.00 -21.08 -15.11
N PHE A 195 -21.89 -20.59 -14.62
CA PHE A 195 -21.12 -21.23 -13.57
C PHE A 195 -20.39 -20.14 -12.74
N TYR A 196 -20.44 -20.28 -11.42
CA TYR A 196 -19.75 -19.41 -10.47
C TYR A 196 -19.26 -20.24 -9.31
N ASP A 197 -17.95 -20.35 -9.10
CA ASP A 197 -17.39 -21.17 -8.02
C ASP A 197 -16.00 -20.65 -7.59
N ALA A 198 -15.52 -21.12 -6.43
CA ALA A 198 -14.23 -20.79 -5.89
C ALA A 198 -13.21 -21.92 -6.18
N LEU A 199 -12.00 -21.52 -6.54
CA LEU A 199 -10.84 -22.39 -6.61
C LEU A 199 -10.14 -22.42 -5.25
N THR A 200 -9.59 -23.58 -4.87
CA THR A 200 -8.64 -23.66 -3.75
C THR A 200 -7.25 -23.29 -4.27
N PRO A 201 -6.65 -22.20 -3.80
CA PRO A 201 -5.29 -21.83 -4.20
C PRO A 201 -4.32 -22.99 -3.95
N SER A 202 -3.36 -23.18 -4.88
CA SER A 202 -2.31 -24.20 -4.81
C SER A 202 -2.74 -25.65 -5.03
N GLU A 203 -3.98 -25.93 -5.42
CA GLU A 203 -4.34 -27.24 -5.96
C GLU A 203 -3.52 -27.54 -7.22
N ARG A 204 -3.20 -28.81 -7.42
CA ARG A 204 -2.46 -29.27 -8.63
C ARG A 204 -3.39 -29.74 -9.74
N ASP A 205 -4.64 -30.04 -9.40
CA ASP A 205 -5.64 -30.56 -10.33
C ASP A 205 -6.97 -29.84 -10.12
N TYR A 206 -7.40 -29.13 -11.16
CA TYR A 206 -8.67 -28.43 -11.20
C TYR A 206 -9.73 -29.14 -12.03
N THR A 207 -9.49 -30.40 -12.46
CA THR A 207 -10.41 -31.17 -13.30
C THR A 207 -11.80 -31.26 -12.67
N ALA A 208 -11.89 -31.49 -11.36
CA ALA A 208 -13.17 -31.65 -10.66
C ALA A 208 -14.07 -30.40 -10.74
N ILE A 209 -13.49 -29.19 -10.75
CA ILE A 209 -14.26 -27.95 -10.85
C ILE A 209 -14.54 -27.56 -12.31
N LEU A 210 -13.64 -27.91 -13.23
CA LEU A 210 -13.77 -27.57 -14.65
C LEU A 210 -14.73 -28.52 -15.40
N THR A 211 -15.11 -29.65 -14.81
CA THR A 211 -16.04 -30.64 -15.40
C THR A 211 -17.48 -30.53 -14.86
N LYS A 212 -17.74 -29.62 -13.93
CA LYS A 212 -19.10 -29.28 -13.46
C LYS A 212 -19.83 -28.47 -14.52
#